data_89400aacc8c54b78b206446598e9cf89
#
_entry.id   89400aacc8c54b78b206446598e9cf89
#
_cell.length_a   1.000
_cell.length_b   1.000
_cell.length_c   1.000
_cell.angle_alpha   90.00
_cell.angle_beta   90.00
_cell.angle_gamma   90.00
#
_symmetry.space_group_name_H-M   'P 1'
#
loop_
_entity.id
_entity.type
_entity.pdbx_description
1 polymer ?
#
loop_
_entity_poly.entity_id
_entity_poly.type
_entity_poly.pdbx_seq_one_letter_code
_entity_poly.pdbx_strand_id
1 'polypeptide(L)'
;MKLRFLKLMLLLFILPLQMLAAELGEAGKLLAALPGVSDVETLKSTHFPEKYVFFIKQQLDAKDASKGSFEQRVILCHRGFDRPTVLVTEGYNAKYALR
;
A
#
# COMPACT_ATOMS: atom_id res chain seq x y z
N MET A 1 41.68 -9.35 0.70
CA MET A 1 41.21 -8.20 1.49
C MET A 1 40.20 -7.32 0.80
N LYS A 2 40.41 -7.00 -0.48
CA LYS A 2 39.50 -6.12 -1.25
C LYS A 2 38.09 -6.72 -1.45
N LEU A 3 37.97 -8.04 -1.55
CA LEU A 3 36.67 -8.74 -1.74
C LEU A 3 35.79 -8.73 -0.49
N ARG A 4 36.36 -8.72 0.70
CA ARG A 4 35.59 -8.64 1.96
C ARG A 4 35.02 -7.24 2.19
N PHE A 5 35.70 -6.21 1.74
CA PHE A 5 35.26 -4.82 1.82
C PHE A 5 34.06 -4.55 0.91
N LEU A 6 34.08 -5.10 -0.31
CA LEU A 6 32.98 -4.99 -1.27
C LEU A 6 31.70 -5.68 -0.80
N LYS A 7 31.82 -6.85 -0.16
CA LYS A 7 30.68 -7.57 0.41
C LYS A 7 30.03 -6.81 1.56
N LEU A 8 30.82 -6.12 2.39
CA LEU A 8 30.31 -5.30 3.48
C LEU A 8 29.57 -4.04 2.96
N MET A 9 30.10 -3.41 1.91
CA MET A 9 29.42 -2.26 1.29
C MET A 9 28.11 -2.64 0.63
N LEU A 10 28.02 -3.80 -0.02
CA LEU A 10 26.78 -4.32 -0.60
C LEU A 10 25.71 -4.59 0.45
N LEU A 11 26.09 -5.13 1.60
CA LEU A 11 25.19 -5.36 2.74
C LEU A 11 24.63 -4.05 3.31
N LEU A 12 25.44 -3.02 3.38
CA LEU A 12 25.00 -1.68 3.85
C LEU A 12 24.03 -1.01 2.88
N PHE A 13 24.15 -1.27 1.57
CA PHE A 13 23.26 -0.74 0.54
C PHE A 13 21.89 -1.42 0.53
N ILE A 14 21.83 -2.71 0.89
CA ILE A 14 20.60 -3.50 0.91
C ILE A 14 19.77 -3.24 2.18
N LEU A 15 20.42 -2.91 3.30
CA LEU A 15 19.76 -2.67 4.59
C LEU A 15 18.66 -1.59 4.56
N PRO A 16 18.85 -0.41 3.93
CA PRO A 16 17.78 0.60 3.88
C PRO A 16 16.56 0.14 3.08
N LEU A 17 16.75 -0.64 2.02
CA LEU A 17 15.65 -1.20 1.23
C LEU A 17 14.85 -2.25 2.01
N GLN A 18 15.52 -3.07 2.82
CA GLN A 18 14.86 -4.04 3.69
C GLN A 18 14.07 -3.36 4.81
N MET A 19 14.57 -2.26 5.36
CA MET A 19 13.87 -1.47 6.38
C MET A 19 12.60 -0.83 5.83
N LEU A 20 12.63 -0.30 4.61
CA LEU A 20 11.45 0.25 3.94
C LEU A 20 10.39 -0.83 3.68
N ALA A 21 10.79 -2.04 3.28
CA ALA A 21 9.90 -3.17 3.09
C ALA A 21 9.31 -3.68 4.42
N ALA A 22 10.01 -3.49 5.54
CA ALA A 22 9.56 -3.90 6.87
C ALA A 22 8.50 -2.97 7.47
N GLU A 23 8.29 -1.77 6.89
CA GLU A 23 7.23 -0.85 7.32
C GLU A 23 5.83 -1.32 6.93
N LEU A 24 5.71 -2.15 5.90
CA LEU A 24 4.44 -2.74 5.51
C LEU A 24 4.18 -4.03 6.28
N GLY A 25 3.01 -4.11 6.91
CA GLY A 25 2.54 -5.33 7.49
C GLY A 25 2.09 -6.32 6.42
N GLU A 26 1.54 -7.45 6.85
CA GLU A 26 1.13 -8.53 5.95
C GLU A 26 0.07 -8.08 4.94
N ALA A 27 -0.95 -7.35 5.40
CA ALA A 27 -1.99 -6.82 4.52
C ALA A 27 -1.42 -5.80 3.54
N GLY A 28 -0.50 -4.95 3.98
CA GLY A 28 0.15 -3.95 3.12
C GLY A 28 1.00 -4.59 2.02
N LYS A 29 1.69 -5.69 2.33
CA LYS A 29 2.49 -6.43 1.34
C LYS A 29 1.61 -7.08 0.28
N LEU A 30 0.50 -7.67 0.68
CA LEU A 30 -0.48 -8.24 -0.24
C LEU A 30 -1.10 -7.16 -1.13
N LEU A 31 -1.41 -6.02 -0.54
CA LEU A 31 -1.96 -4.88 -1.26
C LEU A 31 -0.99 -4.36 -2.33
N ALA A 32 0.26 -4.18 -1.96
CA ALA A 32 1.30 -3.68 -2.87
C ALA A 32 1.58 -4.63 -4.03
N ALA A 33 1.29 -5.92 -3.86
CA ALA A 33 1.46 -6.92 -4.90
C ALA A 33 0.30 -7.00 -5.89
N LEU A 34 -0.83 -6.34 -5.61
CA LEU A 34 -2.00 -6.37 -6.49
C LEU A 34 -1.78 -5.51 -7.74
N PRO A 35 -2.17 -6.00 -8.93
CA PRO A 35 -2.09 -5.18 -10.13
C PRO A 35 -3.03 -3.98 -10.04
N GLY A 36 -2.57 -2.84 -10.52
CA GLY A 36 -3.34 -1.59 -10.49
C GLY A 36 -3.26 -0.81 -9.18
N VAL A 37 -2.69 -1.37 -8.15
CA VAL A 37 -2.43 -0.70 -6.87
C VAL A 37 -1.08 0.00 -6.91
N SER A 38 -1.04 1.26 -6.46
CA SER A 38 0.18 2.06 -6.40
C SER A 38 0.21 2.94 -5.15
N ASP A 39 1.40 3.40 -4.79
CA ASP A 39 1.64 4.36 -3.72
C ASP A 39 1.04 3.95 -2.38
N VAL A 40 1.30 2.71 -1.97
CA VAL A 40 0.84 2.19 -0.69
C VAL A 40 1.64 2.85 0.44
N GLU A 41 0.96 3.63 1.28
CA GLU A 41 1.54 4.31 2.43
C GLU A 41 0.89 3.84 3.72
N THR A 42 1.70 3.59 4.73
CA THR A 42 1.23 3.24 6.06
C THR A 42 0.70 4.49 6.78
N LEU A 43 -0.48 4.38 7.34
CA LEU A 43 -1.06 5.41 8.20
C LEU A 43 -1.00 4.95 9.66
N LYS A 44 -0.69 5.89 10.55
CA LYS A 44 -0.71 5.63 12.00
C LYS A 44 -2.16 5.47 12.47
N SER A 45 -2.41 4.44 13.27
CA SER A 45 -3.72 4.21 13.86
C SER A 45 -3.59 3.59 15.24
N THR A 46 -4.40 4.06 16.17
CA THR A 46 -4.54 3.45 17.50
C THR A 46 -5.66 2.41 17.53
N HIS A 47 -6.53 2.39 16.52
CA HIS A 47 -7.69 1.50 16.46
C HIS A 47 -7.46 0.27 15.59
N PHE A 48 -6.55 0.36 14.62
CA PHE A 48 -6.30 -0.73 13.67
C PHE A 48 -4.84 -1.13 13.70
N PRO A 49 -4.54 -2.44 13.71
CA PRO A 49 -3.15 -2.94 13.64
C PRO A 49 -2.45 -2.50 12.35
N GLU A 50 -3.19 -2.42 11.27
CA GLU A 50 -2.68 -1.97 9.98
C GLU A 50 -3.68 -1.00 9.34
N LYS A 51 -3.15 0.09 8.81
CA LYS A 51 -3.95 1.10 8.10
C LYS A 51 -3.11 1.67 6.97
N TYR A 52 -3.68 1.72 5.77
CA TYR A 52 -2.98 2.16 4.57
C TYR A 52 -3.84 3.11 3.74
N VAL A 53 -3.17 4.03 3.06
CA VAL A 53 -3.74 4.76 1.94
C VAL A 53 -3.01 4.34 0.67
N PHE A 54 -3.74 4.18 -0.41
CA PHE A 54 -3.18 3.76 -1.68
C PHE A 54 -4.06 4.23 -2.83
N PHE A 55 -3.57 4.08 -4.05
CA PHE A 55 -4.32 4.35 -5.26
C PHE A 55 -4.59 3.07 -6.02
N ILE A 56 -5.78 2.98 -6.59
CA ILE A 56 -6.15 1.89 -7.47
C ILE A 56 -6.55 2.45 -8.84
N LYS A 57 -5.98 1.88 -9.89
CA LYS A 57 -6.28 2.27 -11.26
C LYS A 57 -7.60 1.66 -11.69
N GLN A 58 -8.50 2.51 -12.20
CA GLN A 58 -9.81 2.08 -12.69
C GLN A 58 -10.04 2.61 -14.10
N GLN A 59 -10.72 1.83 -14.92
CA GLN A 59 -11.13 2.27 -16.26
C GLN A 59 -12.27 3.27 -16.15
N LEU A 60 -12.25 4.32 -16.99
CA LEU A 60 -13.37 5.27 -17.09
C LEU A 60 -14.63 4.59 -17.57
N ASP A 61 -14.50 3.64 -18.49
CA ASP A 61 -15.58 2.78 -18.94
C ASP A 61 -15.17 1.33 -18.70
N ALA A 62 -15.90 0.63 -17.85
CA ALA A 62 -15.61 -0.75 -17.49
C ALA A 62 -15.64 -1.70 -18.70
N LYS A 63 -16.32 -1.31 -19.76
CA LYS A 63 -16.49 -2.13 -20.99
C LYS A 63 -15.50 -1.77 -22.08
N ASP A 64 -14.81 -0.63 -21.96
CA ASP A 64 -13.93 -0.12 -23.03
C ASP A 64 -12.66 0.51 -22.42
N ALA A 65 -11.58 -0.26 -22.41
CA ALA A 65 -10.29 0.19 -21.90
C ALA A 65 -9.67 1.34 -22.72
N SER A 66 -10.08 1.51 -23.99
CA SER A 66 -9.55 2.56 -24.86
C SER A 66 -9.99 3.97 -24.43
N LYS A 67 -11.01 4.09 -23.61
CA LYS A 67 -11.52 5.38 -23.12
C LYS A 67 -10.69 5.97 -21.98
N GLY A 68 -9.65 5.29 -21.55
CA GLY A 68 -8.73 5.78 -20.54
C GLY A 68 -9.03 5.25 -19.13
N SER A 69 -8.27 5.73 -18.18
CA SER A 69 -8.35 5.31 -16.80
C SER A 69 -8.17 6.50 -15.86
N PHE A 70 -8.50 6.27 -14.59
CA PHE A 70 -8.25 7.21 -13.50
C PHE A 70 -7.74 6.45 -12.29
N GLU A 71 -7.15 7.17 -11.35
CA GLU A 71 -6.72 6.61 -10.09
C GLU A 71 -7.67 7.03 -8.98
N GLN A 72 -8.10 6.06 -8.20
CA GLN A 72 -8.97 6.28 -7.05
C GLN A 72 -8.18 6.06 -5.76
N ARG A 73 -8.23 7.02 -4.85
CA ARG A 73 -7.62 6.91 -3.54
C ARG A 73 -8.51 6.07 -2.63
N VAL A 74 -7.90 5.08 -1.98
CA VAL A 74 -8.58 4.16 -1.08
C VAL A 74 -7.84 4.12 0.25
N ILE A 75 -8.59 4.00 1.33
CA ILE A 75 -8.04 3.82 2.68
C ILE A 75 -8.51 2.47 3.18
N LEU A 76 -7.56 1.62 3.54
CA LEU A 76 -7.81 0.31 4.13
C LEU A 76 -7.52 0.37 5.62
N CYS A 77 -8.53 0.02 6.42
CA CYS A 77 -8.39 -0.20 7.86
C CYS A 77 -8.51 -1.70 8.10
N HIS A 78 -7.39 -2.35 8.40
CA HIS A 78 -7.30 -3.81 8.50
C HIS A 78 -7.21 -4.26 9.94
N ARG A 79 -8.11 -5.17 10.34
CA ARG A 79 -8.09 -5.80 11.68
C ARG A 79 -7.65 -7.25 11.65
N GLY A 80 -7.90 -7.96 10.57
CA GLY A 80 -7.54 -9.36 10.44
C GLY A 80 -8.18 -9.95 9.20
N PHE A 81 -7.57 -11.01 8.66
CA PHE A 81 -8.06 -11.68 7.47
C PHE A 81 -9.33 -12.50 7.72
N ASP A 82 -9.61 -12.81 8.99
CA ASP A 82 -10.80 -13.54 9.44
C ASP A 82 -11.99 -12.65 9.74
N ARG A 83 -11.87 -11.34 9.50
CA ARG A 83 -12.91 -10.35 9.79
C ARG A 83 -13.70 -10.00 8.54
N PRO A 84 -15.00 -9.69 8.68
CA PRO A 84 -15.79 -9.25 7.53
C PRO A 84 -15.30 -7.88 7.03
N THR A 85 -15.47 -7.67 5.73
CA THR A 85 -15.12 -6.41 5.09
C THR A 85 -16.34 -5.51 5.00
N VAL A 86 -16.17 -4.26 5.43
CA VAL A 86 -17.20 -3.22 5.29
C VAL A 86 -16.66 -2.15 4.36
N LEU A 87 -17.39 -1.90 3.27
CA LEU A 87 -17.06 -0.82 2.34
C LEU A 87 -17.86 0.42 2.71
N VAL A 88 -17.15 1.52 3.00
CA VAL A 88 -17.75 2.81 3.28
C VAL A 88 -17.47 3.73 2.09
N THR A 89 -18.53 4.26 1.50
CA THR A 89 -18.43 5.23 0.42
C THR A 89 -18.80 6.61 0.93
N GLU A 90 -17.94 7.60 0.70
CA GLU A 90 -18.20 8.99 1.04
C GLU A 90 -18.27 9.83 -0.24
N GLY A 91 -19.04 10.95 -0.17
CA GLY A 91 -19.33 11.77 -1.34
C GLY A 91 -18.09 12.48 -1.92
N TYR A 92 -17.62 13.52 -1.22
CA TYR A 92 -16.61 14.41 -1.78
C TYR A 92 -15.22 14.25 -1.17
N ASN A 93 -15.10 13.74 0.02
CA ASN A 93 -13.80 13.55 0.65
C ASN A 93 -13.84 12.43 1.68
N ALA A 94 -12.66 11.91 1.98
CA ALA A 94 -12.49 10.83 2.96
C ALA A 94 -11.74 11.32 4.21
N LYS A 95 -11.89 12.57 4.59
CA LYS A 95 -11.20 13.14 5.77
C LYS A 95 -11.47 12.34 7.04
N TYR A 96 -12.67 11.83 7.16
CA TYR A 96 -13.08 11.00 8.28
C TYR A 96 -12.22 9.73 8.42
N ALA A 97 -11.95 9.08 7.31
CA ALA A 97 -11.17 7.85 7.29
C ALA A 97 -9.67 8.07 7.53
N LEU A 98 -9.21 9.30 7.35
CA LEU A 98 -7.79 9.65 7.57
C LEU A 98 -7.45 9.91 9.05
N ARG A 99 -8.44 10.06 9.90
CA ARG A 99 -8.24 10.34 11.33
C ARG A 99 -7.72 9.16 12.13
#